data_9487000cd70c08640963bb5128506489
#
_entry.id   9487000cd70c08640963bb5128506489
#
_cell.length_a   1.000
_cell.length_b   1.000
_cell.length_c   1.000
_cell.angle_alpha   90.00
_cell.angle_beta   90.00
_cell.angle_gamma   90.00
#
_symmetry.space_group_name_H-M   'P 1'
#
loop_
_entity.id
_entity.type
_entity.pdbx_description
1 polymer ?
#
loop_
_entity_poly.entity_id
_entity_poly.type
_entity_poly.pdbx_seq_one_letter_code
_entity_poly.pdbx_strand_id
1 'polypeptide(L)'
;MSDMRDDIASVLLSAEEIQARTAELGAQISRDFDGREPLFVGVLKGCFVFMADLMRSVTIPCSVDFMAVSSYGNQTTTTGAVKINKDLNQDIEGRDIILVEDILDSGVTLHYLKDYLSVRRPASITIATPVSYTHLTLPTILRV
;
A
#
# COMPACT_ATOMS: atom_id res chain seq x y z
N MET A 1 -26.83 15.83 -16.65
CA MET A 1 -25.60 15.70 -15.83
C MET A 1 -24.47 15.22 -16.74
N SER A 2 -23.43 16.00 -16.88
CA SER A 2 -22.28 15.58 -17.69
C SER A 2 -21.56 14.42 -17.04
N ASP A 3 -21.13 13.47 -17.83
CA ASP A 3 -20.29 12.39 -17.36
C ASP A 3 -18.90 12.97 -17.09
N MET A 4 -18.36 12.70 -15.93
CA MET A 4 -16.98 13.13 -15.58
C MET A 4 -15.95 12.67 -16.59
N ARG A 5 -16.25 11.64 -17.37
CA ARG A 5 -15.37 11.16 -18.43
C ARG A 5 -15.15 12.17 -19.54
N ASP A 6 -16.11 13.08 -19.74
CA ASP A 6 -16.02 14.11 -20.77
C ASP A 6 -14.88 15.11 -20.49
N ASP A 7 -14.46 15.20 -19.22
CA ASP A 7 -13.40 16.10 -18.80
C ASP A 7 -12.01 15.45 -18.85
N ILE A 8 -11.94 14.18 -19.24
CA ILE A 8 -10.68 13.43 -19.23
C ILE A 8 -10.06 13.45 -20.62
N ALA A 9 -8.87 14.01 -20.73
CA ALA A 9 -8.14 14.08 -22.01
C ALA A 9 -7.65 12.72 -22.49
N SER A 10 -7.23 11.85 -21.56
CA SER A 10 -6.78 10.49 -21.88
C SER A 10 -6.87 9.59 -20.69
N VAL A 11 -7.00 8.30 -20.93
CA VAL A 11 -6.99 7.28 -19.89
C VAL A 11 -5.68 6.51 -20.01
N LEU A 12 -4.81 6.62 -19.00
CA LEU A 12 -3.52 5.93 -18.98
C LEU A 12 -3.67 4.46 -18.59
N LEU A 13 -4.58 4.18 -17.66
CA LEU A 13 -4.91 2.82 -17.21
C LEU A 13 -6.42 2.69 -17.13
N SER A 14 -6.95 1.64 -17.73
CA SER A 14 -8.38 1.36 -17.65
C SER A 14 -8.74 0.74 -16.29
N ALA A 15 -10.03 0.79 -15.95
CA ALA A 15 -10.53 0.12 -14.75
C ALA A 15 -10.26 -1.38 -14.81
N GLU A 16 -10.41 -1.99 -15.99
CA GLU A 16 -10.18 -3.41 -16.20
C GLU A 16 -8.70 -3.77 -15.99
N GLU A 17 -7.77 -2.93 -16.44
CA GLU A 17 -6.34 -3.13 -16.23
C GLU A 17 -5.99 -3.05 -14.75
N ILE A 18 -6.55 -2.10 -14.03
CA ILE A 18 -6.33 -1.95 -12.58
C ILE A 18 -6.88 -3.15 -11.83
N GLN A 19 -8.08 -3.62 -12.20
CA GLN A 19 -8.69 -4.81 -11.59
C GLN A 19 -7.86 -6.07 -11.84
N ALA A 20 -7.39 -6.25 -13.07
CA ALA A 20 -6.55 -7.39 -13.42
C ALA A 20 -5.24 -7.35 -12.63
N ARG A 21 -4.64 -6.18 -12.52
CA ARG A 21 -3.40 -5.98 -11.77
C ARG A 21 -3.60 -6.27 -10.28
N THR A 22 -4.71 -5.81 -9.72
CA THR A 22 -5.04 -6.05 -8.32
C THR A 22 -5.23 -7.54 -8.05
N ALA A 23 -5.91 -8.25 -8.95
CA ALA A 23 -6.10 -9.69 -8.84
C ALA A 23 -4.77 -10.45 -8.90
N GLU A 24 -3.88 -10.07 -9.81
CA GLU A 24 -2.53 -10.64 -9.91
C GLU A 24 -1.74 -10.42 -8.63
N LEU A 25 -1.81 -9.21 -8.09
CA LEU A 25 -1.10 -8.84 -6.87
C LEU A 25 -1.61 -9.67 -5.68
N GLY A 26 -2.93 -9.79 -5.55
CA GLY A 26 -3.53 -10.61 -4.50
C GLY A 26 -3.12 -12.08 -4.59
N ALA A 27 -3.07 -12.61 -5.81
CA ALA A 27 -2.63 -13.99 -6.04
C ALA A 27 -1.15 -14.16 -5.69
N GLN A 28 -0.31 -13.20 -6.07
CA GLN A 28 1.12 -13.24 -5.77
C GLN A 28 1.36 -13.19 -4.27
N ILE A 29 0.70 -12.29 -3.57
CA ILE A 29 0.80 -12.19 -2.11
C ILE A 29 0.37 -13.50 -1.45
N SER A 30 -0.72 -14.08 -1.93
CA SER A 30 -1.23 -15.34 -1.38
C SER A 30 -0.23 -16.47 -1.54
N ARG A 31 0.51 -16.52 -2.63
CA ARG A 31 1.57 -17.48 -2.84
C ARG A 31 2.79 -17.20 -1.94
N ASP A 32 3.22 -15.94 -1.92
CA ASP A 32 4.44 -15.56 -1.21
C ASP A 32 4.32 -15.69 0.30
N PHE A 33 3.12 -15.52 0.83
CA PHE A 33 2.87 -15.56 2.27
C PHE A 33 2.02 -16.76 2.70
N ASP A 34 1.94 -17.79 1.88
CA ASP A 34 1.21 -19.00 2.22
C ASP A 34 1.76 -19.63 3.51
N GLY A 35 0.87 -19.98 4.43
CA GLY A 35 1.24 -20.49 5.75
C GLY A 35 1.71 -19.41 6.74
N ARG A 36 1.69 -18.16 6.34
CA ARG A 36 2.11 -17.04 7.17
C ARG A 36 0.96 -16.03 7.23
N GLU A 37 0.48 -15.64 8.32
CA GLU A 37 -0.66 -14.72 8.43
C GLU A 37 -0.20 -13.26 8.35
N PRO A 38 -0.06 -12.67 7.15
CA PRO A 38 0.43 -11.30 7.05
C PRO A 38 -0.59 -10.30 7.60
N LEU A 39 -0.07 -9.18 8.11
CA LEU A 39 -0.86 -8.03 8.49
C LEU A 39 -0.80 -6.99 7.37
N PHE A 40 -1.94 -6.74 6.75
CA PHE A 40 -2.07 -5.67 5.77
C PHE A 40 -2.30 -4.36 6.49
N VAL A 41 -1.44 -3.39 6.23
CA VAL A 41 -1.53 -2.06 6.84
C VAL A 41 -1.85 -1.07 5.73
N GLY A 42 -3.07 -0.55 5.74
CA GLY A 42 -3.49 0.48 4.81
C GLY A 42 -3.13 1.86 5.30
N VAL A 43 -2.57 2.67 4.42
CA VAL A 43 -2.24 4.06 4.73
C VAL A 43 -3.39 4.95 4.27
N LEU A 44 -4.17 5.42 5.23
CA LEU A 44 -5.35 6.24 4.99
C LEU A 44 -4.94 7.67 4.54
N LYS A 45 -5.74 8.31 3.74
CA LYS A 45 -7.05 7.85 3.25
C LYS A 45 -6.97 7.18 1.89
N GLY A 46 -5.95 7.45 1.08
CA GLY A 46 -5.89 7.07 -0.33
C GLY A 46 -6.03 5.57 -0.58
N CYS A 47 -5.60 4.74 0.36
CA CYS A 47 -5.54 3.30 0.15
C CYS A 47 -6.90 2.57 0.21
N PHE A 48 -7.98 3.20 0.72
CA PHE A 48 -9.12 2.40 1.18
C PHE A 48 -9.82 1.62 0.06
N VAL A 49 -9.95 2.20 -1.13
CA VAL A 49 -10.58 1.50 -2.26
C VAL A 49 -9.71 0.36 -2.76
N PHE A 50 -8.44 0.65 -3.00
CA PHE A 50 -7.50 -0.36 -3.45
C PHE A 50 -7.37 -1.49 -2.42
N MET A 51 -7.27 -1.15 -1.15
CA MET A 51 -7.15 -2.15 -0.09
C MET A 51 -8.35 -3.09 -0.07
N ALA A 52 -9.56 -2.55 -0.20
CA ALA A 52 -10.76 -3.38 -0.25
C ALA A 52 -10.73 -4.34 -1.44
N ASP A 53 -10.33 -3.85 -2.61
CA ASP A 53 -10.25 -4.68 -3.81
C ASP A 53 -9.15 -5.73 -3.70
N LEU A 54 -7.99 -5.34 -3.16
CA LEU A 54 -6.88 -6.25 -2.95
C LEU A 54 -7.27 -7.39 -2.01
N MET A 55 -7.95 -7.07 -0.90
CA MET A 55 -8.34 -8.07 0.08
C MET A 55 -9.29 -9.11 -0.51
N ARG A 56 -10.11 -8.75 -1.49
CA ARG A 56 -10.97 -9.73 -2.17
C ARG A 56 -10.18 -10.73 -3.01
N SER A 57 -8.95 -10.39 -3.38
CA SER A 57 -8.08 -11.25 -4.20
C SER A 57 -7.09 -12.07 -3.37
N VAL A 58 -7.03 -11.84 -2.07
CA VAL A 58 -6.15 -12.57 -1.16
C VAL A 58 -6.91 -13.78 -0.62
N THR A 59 -6.31 -14.98 -0.77
CA THR A 59 -6.98 -16.24 -0.44
C THR A 59 -6.41 -16.93 0.80
N ILE A 60 -5.43 -16.29 1.46
CA ILE A 60 -4.82 -16.83 2.68
C ILE A 60 -5.34 -16.09 3.91
N PRO A 61 -5.26 -16.72 5.09
CA PRO A 61 -5.58 -16.02 6.33
C PRO A 61 -4.68 -14.79 6.51
N CYS A 62 -5.28 -13.68 6.91
CA CYS A 62 -4.56 -12.43 7.10
C CYS A 62 -5.31 -11.54 8.08
N SER A 63 -4.65 -10.48 8.52
CA SER A 63 -5.24 -9.45 9.36
C SER A 63 -5.14 -8.10 8.65
N VAL A 64 -5.94 -7.15 9.10
CA VAL A 64 -5.97 -5.80 8.52
C VAL A 64 -5.87 -4.77 9.64
N ASP A 65 -5.09 -3.74 9.40
CA ASP A 65 -5.02 -2.57 10.25
C ASP A 65 -4.78 -1.33 9.38
N PHE A 66 -4.88 -0.16 9.97
CA PHE A 66 -4.74 1.10 9.25
C PHE A 66 -3.87 2.08 10.02
N MET A 67 -3.13 2.87 9.27
CA MET A 67 -2.46 4.06 9.77
C MET A 67 -3.06 5.27 9.05
N ALA A 68 -3.15 6.40 9.75
CA ALA A 68 -3.51 7.66 9.13
C ALA A 68 -2.35 8.63 9.32
N VAL A 69 -1.90 9.19 8.22
CA VAL A 69 -0.75 10.10 8.22
C VAL A 69 -1.09 11.38 7.45
N SER A 70 -0.42 12.45 7.80
CA SER A 70 -0.51 13.72 7.09
C SER A 70 0.87 14.36 7.00
N SER A 71 1.06 15.22 6.00
CA SER A 71 2.31 15.97 5.90
C SER A 71 2.39 17.05 6.98
N TYR A 72 3.60 17.41 7.37
CA TYR A 72 3.81 18.52 8.30
C TYR A 72 3.59 19.84 7.59
N GLY A 73 2.51 20.54 7.96
CA GLY A 73 2.21 21.89 7.48
C GLY A 73 2.16 22.01 5.96
N ASN A 74 2.56 23.16 5.43
CA ASN A 74 2.60 23.42 3.99
C ASN A 74 3.96 23.07 3.36
N GLN A 75 4.77 22.31 4.04
CA GLN A 75 6.12 22.02 3.57
C GLN A 75 6.11 20.77 2.69
N THR A 76 6.55 20.93 1.47
CA THR A 76 7.03 19.83 0.67
C THR A 76 8.35 19.38 1.29
N THR A 77 8.30 18.44 2.19
CA THR A 77 9.53 17.96 2.82
C THR A 77 10.19 16.94 1.91
N THR A 78 11.43 17.19 1.58
CA THR A 78 12.27 16.21 0.88
C THR A 78 12.58 15.00 1.75
N THR A 79 12.31 15.09 3.05
CA THR A 79 12.55 13.99 4.01
C THR A 79 11.41 12.99 4.09
N GLY A 80 10.22 13.34 3.58
CA GLY A 80 9.03 12.50 3.68
C GLY A 80 8.48 12.32 5.08
N ALA A 81 8.94 13.13 6.03
CA ALA A 81 8.45 13.07 7.41
C ALA A 81 6.97 13.39 7.44
N VAL A 82 6.22 12.59 8.19
CA VAL A 82 4.77 12.73 8.28
C VAL A 82 4.35 12.76 9.74
N LYS A 83 3.19 13.36 9.96
CA LYS A 83 2.53 13.30 11.25
C LYS A 83 1.67 12.05 11.30
N ILE A 84 1.84 11.25 12.33
CA ILE A 84 1.03 10.06 12.54
C ILE A 84 -0.22 10.47 13.29
N ASN A 85 -1.35 10.49 12.61
CA ASN A 85 -2.66 10.85 13.19
C ASN A 85 -3.33 9.63 13.82
N LYS A 86 -3.11 8.45 13.26
CA LYS A 86 -3.55 7.18 13.81
C LYS A 86 -2.45 6.15 13.62
N ASP A 87 -2.06 5.52 14.69
CA ASP A 87 -1.09 4.43 14.67
C ASP A 87 -1.80 3.08 14.67
N LEU A 88 -1.03 2.02 14.49
CA LEU A 88 -1.54 0.65 14.51
C LEU A 88 -2.13 0.30 15.88
N ASN A 89 -3.18 -0.51 15.86
CA ASN A 89 -3.80 -1.03 17.07
C ASN A 89 -3.16 -2.34 17.52
N GLN A 90 -2.43 -3.01 16.64
CA GLN A 90 -1.87 -4.34 16.88
C GLN A 90 -0.37 -4.27 17.12
N ASP A 91 0.10 -5.19 17.95
CA ASP A 91 1.54 -5.43 18.07
C ASP A 91 2.03 -6.13 16.80
N ILE A 92 3.12 -5.61 16.24
CA ILE A 92 3.66 -6.12 14.97
C ILE A 92 4.99 -6.86 15.13
N GLU A 93 5.47 -7.03 16.36
CA GLU A 93 6.72 -7.76 16.57
C GLU A 93 6.62 -9.17 16.01
N GLY A 94 7.57 -9.54 15.17
CA GLY A 94 7.62 -10.87 14.55
C GLY A 94 6.60 -11.12 13.44
N ARG A 95 5.82 -10.12 13.06
CA ARG A 95 4.80 -10.27 12.02
C ARG A 95 5.30 -9.82 10.66
N ASP A 96 4.74 -10.44 9.63
CA ASP A 96 4.93 -10.00 8.25
C ASP A 96 3.97 -8.86 7.96
N ILE A 97 4.50 -7.71 7.58
CA ILE A 97 3.72 -6.50 7.33
C ILE A 97 3.68 -6.24 5.83
N ILE A 98 2.49 -5.98 5.31
CA ILE A 98 2.32 -5.53 3.93
C ILE A 98 1.71 -4.14 3.98
N LEU A 99 2.52 -3.12 3.68
CA LEU A 99 2.06 -1.74 3.56
C LEU A 99 1.32 -1.57 2.24
N VAL A 100 0.08 -1.12 2.32
CA VAL A 100 -0.79 -0.95 1.15
C VAL A 100 -0.96 0.53 0.87
N GLU A 101 -0.60 0.94 -0.33
CA GLU A 101 -0.71 2.31 -0.80
C GLU A 101 -1.26 2.32 -2.22
N ASP A 102 -2.14 3.25 -2.55
CA ASP A 102 -2.75 3.33 -3.87
C ASP A 102 -1.78 3.89 -4.92
N ILE A 103 -0.95 4.84 -4.55
CA ILE A 103 0.03 5.45 -5.44
C ILE A 103 1.37 5.53 -4.72
N LEU A 104 2.37 4.94 -5.34
CA LEU A 104 3.75 5.10 -4.90
C LEU A 104 4.37 6.26 -5.69
N ASP A 105 4.34 7.45 -5.14
CA ASP A 105 4.88 8.64 -5.79
C ASP A 105 6.41 8.61 -5.78
N SER A 106 7.06 9.32 -4.88
CA SER A 106 8.52 9.27 -4.76
C SER A 106 9.01 8.11 -3.89
N GLY A 107 8.12 7.49 -3.15
CA GLY A 107 8.48 6.46 -2.18
C GLY A 107 9.01 7.02 -0.86
N VAL A 108 9.16 8.33 -0.75
CA VAL A 108 9.77 8.95 0.44
C VAL A 108 8.91 8.73 1.68
N THR A 109 7.60 8.92 1.55
CA THR A 109 6.67 8.71 2.67
C THR A 109 6.65 7.23 3.10
N LEU A 110 6.63 6.32 2.14
CA LEU A 110 6.66 4.88 2.46
C LEU A 110 7.98 4.47 3.10
N HIS A 111 9.08 5.06 2.65
CA HIS A 111 10.38 4.81 3.28
C HIS A 111 10.39 5.28 4.74
N TYR A 112 9.82 6.44 4.99
CA TYR A 112 9.67 6.96 6.36
C TYR A 112 8.83 6.00 7.22
N LEU A 113 7.70 5.54 6.70
CA LEU A 113 6.83 4.60 7.41
C LEU A 113 7.51 3.25 7.65
N LYS A 114 8.28 2.78 6.68
CA LYS A 114 9.07 1.56 6.86
C LYS A 114 10.03 1.71 8.03
N ASP A 115 10.77 2.81 8.09
CA ASP A 115 11.71 3.06 9.19
C ASP A 115 10.97 3.20 10.52
N TYR A 116 9.84 3.89 10.52
CA TYR A 116 9.00 4.07 11.70
C TYR A 116 8.52 2.72 12.26
N LEU A 117 8.09 1.82 11.39
CA LEU A 117 7.58 0.51 11.79
C LEU A 117 8.70 -0.47 12.14
N SER A 118 9.87 -0.32 11.51
CA SER A 118 10.99 -1.24 11.70
C SER A 118 11.49 -1.28 13.14
N VAL A 119 11.31 -0.19 13.89
CA VAL A 119 11.70 -0.11 15.30
C VAL A 119 10.94 -1.13 16.14
N ARG A 120 9.76 -1.53 15.72
CA ARG A 120 8.91 -2.52 16.40
C ARG A 120 9.26 -3.96 16.06
N ARG A 121 10.31 -4.17 15.29
CA ARG A 121 10.87 -5.48 14.94
C ARG A 121 9.89 -6.45 14.28
N PRO A 122 9.22 -6.03 13.18
CA PRO A 122 8.43 -6.98 12.39
C PRO A 122 9.36 -8.00 11.74
N ALA A 123 8.81 -9.15 11.34
CA ALA A 123 9.58 -10.16 10.62
C ALA A 123 9.95 -9.69 9.21
N SER A 124 9.05 -8.94 8.56
CA SER A 124 9.28 -8.37 7.25
C SER A 124 8.35 -7.20 7.00
N ILE A 125 8.76 -6.31 6.09
CA ILE A 125 7.90 -5.24 5.58
C ILE A 125 7.96 -5.30 4.06
N THR A 126 6.80 -5.40 3.44
CA THR A 126 6.61 -5.43 1.99
C THR A 126 5.67 -4.29 1.62
N ILE A 127 5.89 -3.67 0.47
CA ILE A 127 5.04 -2.61 -0.03
C ILE A 127 4.21 -3.14 -1.19
N ALA A 128 2.90 -2.95 -1.15
CA ALA A 128 1.98 -3.36 -2.19
C ALA A 128 1.26 -2.14 -2.75
N THR A 129 1.33 -1.96 -4.07
CA THR A 129 0.65 -0.87 -4.77
C THR A 129 0.14 -1.38 -6.11
N PRO A 130 -1.04 -0.90 -6.57
CA PRO A 130 -1.61 -1.37 -7.83
C PRO A 130 -0.88 -0.81 -9.04
N VAL A 131 -0.28 0.36 -8.90
CA VAL A 131 0.37 1.02 -10.02
C VAL A 131 1.84 0.72 -9.98
N SER A 132 2.32 0.04 -11.01
CA SER A 132 3.73 -0.24 -11.15
C SER A 132 4.47 1.03 -11.53
N TYR A 133 5.62 1.21 -10.96
CA TYR A 133 6.46 2.35 -11.24
C TYR A 133 7.66 1.90 -12.00
N THR A 134 7.87 2.53 -13.12
CA THR A 134 8.90 2.12 -14.06
C THR A 134 10.31 2.20 -13.50
N HIS A 135 10.51 3.06 -12.51
CA HIS A 135 11.81 3.18 -11.85
C HIS A 135 12.00 2.17 -10.72
N LEU A 136 10.92 1.50 -10.31
CA LEU A 136 10.97 0.41 -9.37
C LEU A 136 10.81 -0.85 -10.19
N THR A 137 11.88 -1.55 -10.40
CA THR A 137 11.79 -2.79 -11.14
C THR A 137 10.66 -3.64 -10.58
N LEU A 138 9.82 -4.11 -11.47
CA LEU A 138 8.82 -5.08 -11.09
C LEU A 138 9.37 -6.09 -10.12
N PRO A 139 8.61 -6.56 -9.21
CA PRO A 139 7.16 -6.47 -9.11
C PRO A 139 6.70 -5.24 -8.36
N THR A 140 5.37 -5.03 -8.36
CA THR A 140 4.74 -4.03 -7.51
C THR A 140 4.74 -4.41 -6.04
N ILE A 141 5.40 -5.48 -5.69
CA ILE A 141 5.69 -5.87 -4.32
C ILE A 141 7.18 -5.69 -4.12
N LEU A 142 7.53 -4.85 -3.15
CA LEU A 142 8.91 -4.60 -2.80
C LEU A 142 9.14 -5.09 -1.38
N ARG A 143 10.12 -5.96 -1.21
CA ARG A 143 10.56 -6.37 0.11
C ARG A 143 11.60 -5.38 0.60
N VAL A 144 11.43 -4.93 1.79
CA VAL A 144 12.27 -3.88 2.36
C VAL A 144 13.04 -4.40 3.56
#